data_68b738d080a816fd30fdc5c7cb013c8b
#
_entry.id   68b738d080a816fd30fdc5c7cb013c8b
#
_cell.length_a   1.000
_cell.length_b   1.000
_cell.length_c   1.000
_cell.angle_alpha   90.00
_cell.angle_beta   90.00
_cell.angle_gamma   90.00
#
_symmetry.space_group_name_H-M   'P 1'
#
loop_
_entity.id
_entity.type
_entity.pdbx_description
1 polymer ?
#
loop_
_entity_poly.entity_id
_entity_poly.type
_entity_poly.pdbx_seq_one_letter_code
_entity_poly.pdbx_strand_id
1 'polypeptide(L)'
;MQLLTPTNWQDYELIDCGDFEKLERFGKYITIRPEPQAVWKKRYSYSEWEKQAHVKFVPKSSSSGEWKALKKMPDQWTINYPLGKTEITLRLGLTSFKHVGVFPEQACNWDVIYDYLVDLEKPKFLNL
;
A
#
# COMPACT_ATOMS: atom_id res chain seq x y z
N MET A 1 13.73 9.89 -19.91
CA MET A 1 13.24 9.61 -18.54
C MET A 1 12.80 8.17 -18.45
N GLN A 2 13.25 7.47 -17.43
CA GLN A 2 12.87 6.06 -17.20
C GLN A 2 11.75 6.01 -16.17
N LEU A 3 10.65 5.34 -16.52
CA LEU A 3 9.56 5.08 -15.58
C LEU A 3 9.81 3.74 -14.89
N LEU A 4 9.81 3.76 -13.56
CA LEU A 4 9.99 2.57 -12.75
C LEU A 4 8.69 2.20 -12.06
N THR A 5 8.33 0.93 -12.13
CA THR A 5 7.18 0.39 -11.39
C THR A 5 7.65 -0.76 -10.50
N PRO A 6 7.12 -0.87 -9.27
CA PRO A 6 7.49 -2.00 -8.40
C PRO A 6 7.01 -3.31 -9.00
N THR A 7 7.91 -4.30 -9.07
CA THR A 7 7.61 -5.62 -9.63
C THR A 7 7.82 -6.75 -8.63
N ASN A 8 8.40 -6.46 -7.47
CA ASN A 8 8.79 -7.48 -6.49
C ASN A 8 7.84 -7.65 -5.32
N TRP A 9 6.74 -6.88 -5.27
CA TRP A 9 5.77 -7.00 -4.19
C TRP A 9 5.07 -8.36 -4.19
N GLN A 10 5.13 -9.06 -3.07
CA GLN A 10 4.34 -10.27 -2.81
C GLN A 10 3.21 -9.97 -1.82
N ASP A 11 3.46 -9.09 -0.85
CA ASP A 11 2.49 -8.73 0.18
C ASP A 11 1.66 -7.50 -0.16
N TYR A 12 1.82 -6.95 -1.34
CA TYR A 12 1.00 -5.83 -1.81
C TYR A 12 0.47 -6.09 -3.21
N GLU A 13 -0.79 -5.77 -3.41
CA GLU A 13 -1.43 -5.85 -4.73
C GLU A 13 -2.50 -4.78 -4.87
N LEU A 14 -2.46 -4.02 -5.97
CA LEU A 14 -3.57 -3.17 -6.36
C LEU A 14 -4.56 -4.04 -7.14
N ILE A 15 -5.67 -4.41 -6.50
CA ILE A 15 -6.65 -5.33 -7.07
C ILE A 15 -7.50 -4.63 -8.12
N ASP A 16 -7.97 -3.43 -7.81
CA ASP A 16 -8.83 -2.64 -8.70
C ASP A 16 -8.80 -1.18 -8.27
N CYS A 17 -9.14 -0.27 -9.18
CA CYS A 17 -9.33 1.13 -8.86
C CYS A 17 -10.32 1.75 -9.84
N GLY A 18 -11.03 2.78 -9.37
CA GLY A 18 -12.02 3.49 -10.16
C GLY A 18 -13.03 4.18 -9.26
N ASP A 19 -13.85 5.04 -9.85
CA ASP A 19 -14.86 5.82 -9.13
C ASP A 19 -14.29 6.50 -7.88
N PHE A 20 -13.04 7.02 -8.00
CA PHE A 20 -12.31 7.77 -6.97
C PHE A 20 -11.92 6.92 -5.76
N GLU A 21 -11.84 5.61 -5.92
CA GLU A 21 -11.43 4.68 -4.87
C GLU A 21 -10.47 3.62 -5.42
N LYS A 22 -9.75 2.96 -4.51
CA LYS A 22 -8.89 1.83 -4.86
C LYS A 22 -9.05 0.70 -3.86
N LEU A 23 -8.96 -0.52 -4.39
CA LEU A 23 -9.04 -1.76 -3.63
C LEU A 23 -7.65 -2.38 -3.62
N GLU A 24 -7.04 -2.45 -2.44
CA GLU A 24 -5.66 -2.88 -2.28
C GLU A 24 -5.54 -3.99 -1.24
N ARG A 25 -4.63 -4.93 -1.49
CA ARG A 25 -4.27 -5.97 -0.52
C ARG A 25 -2.93 -5.63 0.11
N PHE A 26 -2.89 -5.62 1.44
CA PHE A 26 -1.66 -5.47 2.22
C PHE A 26 -1.50 -6.72 3.09
N GLY A 27 -0.68 -7.67 2.64
CA GLY A 27 -0.55 -8.95 3.32
C GLY A 27 -1.82 -9.77 3.19
N LYS A 28 -2.48 -10.03 4.32
CA LYS A 28 -3.73 -10.78 4.37
C LYS A 28 -4.98 -9.90 4.23
N TYR A 29 -4.82 -8.59 4.35
CA TYR A 29 -5.96 -7.68 4.53
C TYR A 29 -6.15 -6.80 3.32
N ILE A 30 -7.40 -6.58 2.97
CA ILE A 30 -7.81 -5.83 1.79
C ILE A 30 -8.54 -4.57 2.24
N THR A 31 -8.12 -3.44 1.68
CA THR A 31 -8.64 -2.12 2.06
C THR A 31 -9.28 -1.41 0.88
N ILE A 32 -10.31 -0.61 1.16
CA ILE A 32 -10.87 0.35 0.22
C ILE A 32 -10.46 1.74 0.69
N ARG A 33 -9.76 2.47 -0.16
CA ARG A 33 -9.26 3.82 0.16
C ARG A 33 -9.62 4.81 -0.94
N PRO A 34 -9.73 6.11 -0.61
CA PRO A 34 -9.91 7.13 -1.64
C PRO A 34 -8.72 7.21 -2.59
N GLU A 35 -9.01 7.42 -3.87
CA GLU A 35 -8.01 7.71 -4.88
C GLU A 35 -8.57 8.76 -5.85
N PRO A 36 -8.28 10.05 -5.60
CA PRO A 36 -8.86 11.12 -6.40
C PRO A 36 -8.52 11.09 -7.89
N GLN A 37 -7.43 10.42 -8.24
CA GLN A 37 -6.99 10.32 -9.64
C GLN A 37 -7.70 9.21 -10.41
N ALA A 38 -8.42 8.30 -9.75
CA ALA A 38 -9.10 7.20 -10.39
C ALA A 38 -10.47 7.64 -10.90
N VAL A 39 -10.47 8.40 -12.01
CA VAL A 39 -11.69 9.01 -12.57
C VAL A 39 -12.49 8.07 -13.46
N TRP A 40 -11.95 6.88 -13.74
CA TRP A 40 -12.62 5.86 -14.54
C TRP A 40 -13.50 4.97 -13.66
N LYS A 41 -14.25 4.07 -14.30
CA LYS A 41 -15.13 3.16 -13.56
C LYS A 41 -14.35 1.96 -13.03
N LYS A 42 -14.79 1.44 -11.88
CA LYS A 42 -14.27 0.21 -11.32
C LYS A 42 -14.43 -0.95 -12.31
N ARG A 43 -13.46 -1.87 -12.31
CA ARG A 43 -13.53 -3.08 -13.12
C ARG A 43 -14.53 -4.08 -12.54
N TYR A 44 -14.57 -4.19 -11.21
CA TYR A 44 -15.48 -5.07 -10.50
C TYR A 44 -16.60 -4.26 -9.86
N SER A 45 -17.75 -4.91 -9.59
CA SER A 45 -18.86 -4.23 -8.92
C SER A 45 -18.51 -3.87 -7.48
N TYR A 46 -19.20 -2.89 -6.94
CA TYR A 46 -18.98 -2.50 -5.55
C TYR A 46 -19.29 -3.62 -4.57
N SER A 47 -20.30 -4.46 -4.88
CA SER A 47 -20.62 -5.62 -4.04
C SER A 47 -19.48 -6.64 -4.02
N GLU A 48 -18.77 -6.81 -5.12
CA GLU A 48 -17.58 -7.66 -5.16
C GLU A 48 -16.44 -7.07 -4.32
N TRP A 49 -16.27 -5.75 -4.35
CA TRP A 49 -15.31 -5.07 -3.50
C TRP A 49 -15.61 -5.31 -2.02
N GLU A 50 -16.88 -5.14 -1.62
CA GLU A 50 -17.30 -5.33 -0.23
C GLU A 50 -17.09 -6.76 0.26
N LYS A 51 -17.29 -7.75 -0.62
CA LYS A 51 -17.05 -9.15 -0.26
C LYS A 51 -15.59 -9.44 0.03
N GLN A 52 -14.69 -8.76 -0.66
CA GLN A 52 -13.25 -8.98 -0.49
C GLN A 52 -12.65 -8.12 0.62
N ALA A 53 -13.15 -6.90 0.80
CA ALA A 53 -12.51 -5.91 1.67
C ALA A 53 -12.72 -6.22 3.15
N HIS A 54 -11.70 -5.91 3.95
CA HIS A 54 -11.75 -5.99 5.41
C HIS A 54 -12.16 -4.67 6.03
N VAL A 55 -11.70 -3.55 5.45
CA VAL A 55 -11.99 -2.21 5.94
C VAL A 55 -12.17 -1.24 4.78
N LYS A 56 -12.93 -0.19 5.05
CA LYS A 56 -13.11 0.92 4.12
C LYS A 56 -12.84 2.24 4.85
N PHE A 57 -12.00 3.09 4.26
CA PHE A 57 -11.77 4.43 4.79
C PHE A 57 -12.92 5.36 4.38
N VAL A 58 -13.54 6.01 5.37
CA VAL A 58 -14.62 6.96 5.16
C VAL A 58 -14.09 8.35 5.53
N PRO A 59 -13.82 9.23 4.54
CA PRO A 59 -13.34 10.58 4.84
C PRO A 59 -14.37 11.39 5.62
N LYS A 60 -13.91 12.17 6.60
CA LYS A 60 -14.73 13.11 7.37
C LYS A 60 -14.31 14.55 7.14
N SER A 61 -13.07 14.76 6.71
CA SER A 61 -12.54 16.07 6.34
C SER A 61 -11.53 15.87 5.22
N SER A 62 -10.89 16.95 4.77
CA SER A 62 -9.86 16.87 3.73
C SER A 62 -8.62 16.09 4.17
N SER A 63 -8.39 15.95 5.48
CA SER A 63 -7.17 15.33 6.01
C SER A 63 -7.42 14.14 6.93
N SER A 64 -8.66 13.86 7.33
CA SER A 64 -8.95 12.80 8.28
C SER A 64 -10.25 12.06 7.97
N GLY A 65 -10.45 10.92 8.64
CA GLY A 65 -11.65 10.12 8.51
C GLY A 65 -11.60 8.93 9.44
N GLU A 66 -12.40 7.93 9.15
CA GLU A 66 -12.50 6.71 9.94
C GLU A 66 -12.44 5.48 9.06
N TRP A 67 -11.87 4.40 9.62
CA TRP A 67 -11.89 3.09 8.99
C TRP A 67 -13.13 2.33 9.44
N LYS A 68 -14.00 2.03 8.49
CA LYS A 68 -15.19 1.22 8.75
C LYS A 68 -14.83 -0.26 8.59
N ALA A 69 -15.05 -1.04 9.64
CA ALA A 69 -14.78 -2.47 9.60
C ALA A 69 -15.87 -3.20 8.81
N LEU A 70 -15.46 -4.00 7.84
CA LEU A 70 -16.34 -4.87 7.06
C LEU A 70 -16.13 -6.33 7.48
N LYS A 71 -14.92 -6.66 7.90
CA LYS A 71 -14.53 -7.97 8.42
C LYS A 71 -13.59 -7.78 9.60
N LYS A 72 -13.43 -8.81 10.41
CA LYS A 72 -12.53 -8.77 11.55
C LYS A 72 -11.08 -8.70 11.08
N MET A 73 -10.32 -7.72 11.62
CA MET A 73 -8.89 -7.61 11.41
C MET A 73 -8.24 -6.81 12.55
N PRO A 74 -6.93 -6.97 12.80
CA PRO A 74 -6.26 -6.16 13.80
C PRO A 74 -6.07 -4.72 13.33
N ASP A 75 -5.83 -3.80 14.28
CA ASP A 75 -5.55 -2.40 13.96
C ASP A 75 -4.14 -2.21 13.41
N GLN A 76 -3.24 -3.13 13.69
CA GLN A 76 -1.86 -3.10 13.21
C GLN A 76 -1.46 -4.51 12.75
N TRP A 77 -0.65 -4.56 11.68
CA TRP A 77 -0.09 -5.80 11.16
C TRP A 77 1.21 -5.51 10.45
N THR A 78 1.90 -6.56 10.03
CA THR A 78 3.16 -6.40 9.29
C THR A 78 3.04 -7.02 7.91
N ILE A 79 3.78 -6.41 6.97
CA ILE A 79 4.01 -7.00 5.65
C ILE A 79 5.51 -7.00 5.38
N ASN A 80 5.93 -7.80 4.42
CA ASN A 80 7.34 -7.95 4.07
C ASN A 80 7.57 -7.59 2.61
N TYR A 81 8.74 -7.02 2.34
CA TYR A 81 9.19 -6.75 0.98
C TYR A 81 10.55 -7.41 0.78
N PRO A 82 10.69 -8.34 -0.19
CA PRO A 82 11.99 -8.94 -0.46
C PRO A 82 12.90 -7.92 -1.15
N LEU A 83 14.12 -7.76 -0.61
CA LEU A 83 15.09 -6.81 -1.11
C LEU A 83 16.43 -7.51 -1.27
N GLY A 84 16.69 -8.04 -2.48
CA GLY A 84 17.89 -8.84 -2.75
C GLY A 84 17.96 -10.06 -1.84
N LYS A 85 19.04 -10.14 -1.05
CA LYS A 85 19.25 -11.25 -0.11
C LYS A 85 18.61 -11.00 1.26
N THR A 86 17.94 -9.87 1.45
CA THR A 86 17.32 -9.50 2.72
C THR A 86 15.84 -9.23 2.53
N GLU A 87 15.17 -8.86 3.60
CA GLU A 87 13.74 -8.59 3.59
C GLU A 87 13.44 -7.42 4.51
N ILE A 88 12.61 -6.48 4.04
CA ILE A 88 12.14 -5.36 4.85
C ILE A 88 10.80 -5.77 5.46
N THR A 89 10.66 -5.61 6.78
CA THR A 89 9.40 -5.79 7.48
C THR A 89 8.82 -4.42 7.80
N LEU A 90 7.58 -4.20 7.36
CA LEU A 90 6.87 -2.93 7.53
C LEU A 90 5.68 -3.14 8.44
N ARG A 91 5.54 -2.27 9.45
CA ARG A 91 4.36 -2.26 10.32
C ARG A 91 3.34 -1.28 9.74
N LEU A 92 2.15 -1.77 9.52
CA LEU A 92 1.03 -0.98 9.02
C LEU A 92 0.00 -0.80 10.11
N GLY A 93 -0.78 0.27 10.02
CA GLY A 93 -1.82 0.55 11.00
C GLY A 93 -2.97 1.35 10.43
N LEU A 94 -4.15 1.14 11.01
CA LEU A 94 -5.34 1.91 10.69
C LEU A 94 -5.39 3.11 11.63
N THR A 95 -5.29 4.31 11.06
CA THR A 95 -5.27 5.56 11.82
C THR A 95 -6.40 6.47 11.33
N SER A 96 -6.48 7.68 11.86
CA SER A 96 -7.47 8.66 11.39
C SER A 96 -7.15 9.20 9.98
N PHE A 97 -6.05 8.73 9.37
CA PHE A 97 -5.67 9.11 8.01
C PHE A 97 -5.88 7.94 7.05
N LYS A 98 -6.01 8.26 5.75
CA LYS A 98 -6.20 7.22 4.72
C LYS A 98 -4.95 6.38 4.45
N HIS A 99 -3.79 6.82 4.93
CA HIS A 99 -2.53 6.10 4.73
C HIS A 99 -2.37 5.01 5.78
N VAL A 100 -1.90 3.84 5.37
CA VAL A 100 -1.70 2.71 6.27
C VAL A 100 -0.27 2.56 6.76
N GLY A 101 0.65 3.42 6.27
CA GLY A 101 2.04 3.44 6.73
C GLY A 101 3.06 3.06 5.68
N VAL A 102 2.64 2.74 4.46
CA VAL A 102 3.54 2.44 3.36
C VAL A 102 3.01 3.07 2.07
N PHE A 103 3.95 3.50 1.23
CA PHE A 103 3.67 3.94 -0.14
C PHE A 103 4.28 2.90 -1.07
N PRO A 104 3.49 1.92 -1.54
CA PRO A 104 4.04 0.78 -2.28
C PRO A 104 4.83 1.14 -3.53
N GLU A 105 4.54 2.28 -4.15
CA GLU A 105 5.24 2.76 -5.34
C GLU A 105 6.72 3.11 -5.07
N GLN A 106 7.10 3.29 -3.80
CA GLN A 106 8.48 3.57 -3.43
C GLN A 106 9.38 2.33 -3.48
N ALA A 107 8.81 1.14 -3.62
CA ALA A 107 9.59 -0.10 -3.61
C ALA A 107 10.65 -0.15 -4.73
N CYS A 108 10.36 0.43 -5.89
CA CYS A 108 11.35 0.47 -6.97
C CYS A 108 12.57 1.32 -6.57
N ASN A 109 12.38 2.36 -5.76
CA ASN A 109 13.49 3.15 -5.24
C ASN A 109 14.31 2.33 -4.23
N TRP A 110 13.65 1.52 -3.40
CA TRP A 110 14.35 0.65 -2.46
C TRP A 110 15.23 -0.35 -3.20
N ASP A 111 14.72 -0.94 -4.28
CA ASP A 111 15.50 -1.87 -5.10
C ASP A 111 16.75 -1.22 -5.67
N VAL A 112 16.60 -0.02 -6.23
CA VAL A 112 17.72 0.74 -6.80
C VAL A 112 18.76 1.08 -5.73
N ILE A 113 18.30 1.55 -4.57
CA ILE A 113 19.19 1.91 -3.47
C ILE A 113 19.94 0.68 -2.96
N TYR A 114 19.25 -0.44 -2.81
CA TYR A 114 19.88 -1.69 -2.36
C TYR A 114 20.96 -2.13 -3.35
N ASP A 115 20.63 -2.17 -4.63
CA ASP A 115 21.58 -2.61 -5.67
C ASP A 115 22.83 -1.72 -5.71
N TYR A 116 22.66 -0.43 -5.43
CA TYR A 116 23.80 0.50 -5.38
C TYR A 116 24.65 0.32 -4.14
N LEU A 117 24.06 0.02 -2.98
CA LEU A 117 24.74 0.03 -1.69
C LEU A 117 25.22 -1.35 -1.22
N VAL A 118 24.71 -2.43 -1.80
CA VAL A 118 24.92 -3.80 -1.27
C VAL A 118 26.39 -4.21 -1.17
N ASP A 119 27.22 -3.75 -2.11
CA ASP A 119 28.65 -4.06 -2.13
C ASP A 119 29.53 -3.04 -1.44
N LEU A 120 28.94 -2.01 -0.85
CA LEU A 120 29.70 -0.96 -0.16
C LEU A 120 29.88 -1.32 1.30
N GLU A 121 31.08 -1.00 1.83
CA GLU A 121 31.36 -1.13 3.26
C GLU A 121 30.84 0.11 3.99
N LYS A 122 29.98 -0.08 5.01
CA LYS A 122 29.42 1.00 5.82
C LYS A 122 28.78 2.12 4.98
N PRO A 123 27.84 1.80 4.08
CA PRO A 123 27.22 2.83 3.26
C PRO A 123 26.40 3.80 4.10
N LYS A 124 26.31 5.04 3.63
CA LYS A 124 25.48 6.07 4.25
C LYS A 124 24.45 6.55 3.23
N PHE A 125 23.23 6.76 3.70
CA PHE A 125 22.14 7.22 2.86
C PHE A 125 21.32 8.27 3.59
N LEU A 126 21.00 9.36 2.88
CA LEU A 126 20.17 10.44 3.41
C LEU A 126 18.89 10.53 2.60
N ASN A 127 17.76 10.38 3.26
CA ASN A 127 16.43 10.53 2.69
C ASN A 127 15.76 11.77 3.30
N LEU A 128 15.53 12.77 2.46
CA LEU A 128 14.92 14.04 2.89
C LEU A 128 13.42 14.06 2.65
#